data_6d82aa9af1c696410bc9eb99c2fea508
#
_entry.id   6d82aa9af1c696410bc9eb99c2fea508
#
_cell.length_a   1.000
_cell.length_b   1.000
_cell.length_c   1.000
_cell.angle_alpha   90.00
_cell.angle_beta   90.00
_cell.angle_gamma   90.00
#
_symmetry.space_group_name_H-M   'P 1'
#
loop_
_entity.id
_entity.type
_entity.pdbx_description
1 polymer ?
#
loop_
_entity_poly.entity_id
_entity_poly.type
_entity_poly.pdbx_seq_one_letter_code
_entity_poly.pdbx_strand_id
1 'polypeptide(L)'
;MNKKNVTLICFVFLVISGCISGKIPESTKGLVVSPKDVLGKIAMPASGDVIRATANITLNSSEGRYSRKMALLLKTPSYLYTETIPIFGPADFFLSANEESLKVFLPGEGKFYVGKATKKNLFLFLKVLISPGDMVSILAGLPPQIMEGNLSEYVEGRLYRVDIRSGKRKRSLWVNPDDYRLTKIEEIDDGRIIYRATFRDPIVIDGIPYPGRVDIEVGEPERANINIRYIDFEISPDEDTVAFDLQAPSGIVPVFID
;
A
#
# COMPACT_ATOMS: atom_id res chain seq x y z
N MET A 1 3.68 19.00 -83.57
CA MET A 1 3.76 20.32 -82.97
C MET A 1 3.52 20.15 -81.48
N ASN A 2 4.45 20.61 -80.71
CA ASN A 2 4.57 20.72 -79.26
C ASN A 2 4.10 19.59 -78.33
N LYS A 3 5.03 18.72 -77.99
CA LYS A 3 5.02 17.84 -76.83
C LYS A 3 5.34 18.64 -75.57
N LYS A 4 4.43 18.69 -74.64
CA LYS A 4 4.70 19.19 -73.27
C LYS A 4 5.14 18.02 -72.38
N ASN A 5 6.39 18.07 -71.94
CA ASN A 5 6.93 17.16 -70.94
C ASN A 5 6.31 17.49 -69.59
N VAL A 6 5.66 16.48 -68.99
CA VAL A 6 5.22 16.49 -67.60
C VAL A 6 6.29 15.77 -66.77
N THR A 7 7.08 16.50 -66.08
CA THR A 7 8.08 15.99 -65.12
C THR A 7 7.35 15.60 -63.82
N LEU A 8 7.23 14.30 -63.57
CA LEU A 8 6.66 13.73 -62.35
C LEU A 8 7.72 13.81 -61.25
N ILE A 9 7.58 14.73 -60.31
CA ILE A 9 8.42 14.84 -59.10
C ILE A 9 7.85 13.85 -58.06
N CYS A 10 8.53 12.69 -57.89
CA CYS A 10 8.30 11.78 -56.78
C CYS A 10 8.87 12.39 -55.50
N PHE A 11 7.99 12.92 -54.63
CA PHE A 11 8.33 13.30 -53.26
C PHE A 11 8.39 12.04 -52.41
N VAL A 12 9.58 11.51 -52.16
CA VAL A 12 9.81 10.42 -51.23
C VAL A 12 9.74 10.98 -49.82
N PHE A 13 8.61 10.78 -49.13
CA PHE A 13 8.49 11.01 -47.70
C PHE A 13 9.24 9.90 -46.96
N LEU A 14 10.46 10.20 -46.53
CA LEU A 14 11.18 9.40 -45.54
C LEU A 14 10.51 9.58 -44.18
N VAL A 15 9.61 8.67 -43.83
CA VAL A 15 9.07 8.55 -42.47
C VAL A 15 10.19 7.99 -41.58
N ILE A 16 10.88 8.87 -40.91
CA ILE A 16 11.83 8.48 -39.84
C ILE A 16 10.97 8.09 -38.64
N SER A 17 10.68 6.80 -38.54
CA SER A 17 10.13 6.20 -37.31
C SER A 17 11.23 6.20 -36.26
N GLY A 18 11.40 7.31 -35.57
CA GLY A 18 12.20 7.40 -34.36
C GLY A 18 11.51 6.60 -33.27
N CYS A 19 11.95 5.35 -33.07
CA CYS A 19 11.71 4.67 -31.80
C CYS A 19 12.36 5.50 -30.69
N ILE A 20 11.55 6.28 -30.00
CA ILE A 20 11.95 6.88 -28.71
C ILE A 20 11.99 5.68 -27.75
N SER A 21 13.14 4.99 -27.74
CA SER A 21 13.51 4.09 -26.67
C SER A 21 13.64 4.96 -25.41
N GLY A 22 12.58 5.05 -24.62
CA GLY A 22 12.61 5.68 -23.32
C GLY A 22 13.65 4.94 -22.49
N LYS A 23 14.89 5.47 -22.44
CA LYS A 23 15.88 5.02 -21.49
C LYS A 23 15.26 5.16 -20.13
N ILE A 24 15.01 4.01 -19.47
CA ILE A 24 14.75 3.96 -18.03
C ILE A 24 15.93 4.72 -17.40
N PRO A 25 15.70 5.78 -16.63
CA PRO A 25 16.80 6.52 -16.03
C PRO A 25 17.63 5.53 -15.21
N GLU A 26 18.90 5.39 -15.59
CA GLU A 26 19.86 4.57 -14.88
C GLU A 26 19.95 5.08 -13.46
N SER A 27 19.50 4.27 -12.47
CA SER A 27 19.64 4.63 -11.07
C SER A 27 21.12 4.66 -10.74
N THR A 28 21.62 5.83 -10.42
CA THR A 28 23.04 6.02 -10.10
C THR A 28 23.31 5.38 -8.73
N LYS A 29 24.14 4.33 -8.72
CA LYS A 29 24.63 3.72 -7.49
C LYS A 29 25.71 4.62 -6.90
N GLY A 30 25.58 4.99 -5.63
CA GLY A 30 26.61 5.74 -4.93
C GLY A 30 26.16 7.12 -4.44
N LEU A 31 25.34 7.12 -3.42
CA LEU A 31 25.08 8.31 -2.61
C LEU A 31 26.03 8.35 -1.43
N VAL A 32 26.30 9.59 -1.00
CA VAL A 32 27.03 9.92 0.23
C VAL A 32 26.26 9.50 1.50
N VAL A 33 24.98 9.07 1.37
CA VAL A 33 24.09 8.73 2.49
C VAL A 33 23.88 7.23 2.55
N SER A 34 24.18 6.61 3.68
CA SER A 34 24.00 5.16 3.83
C SER A 34 22.51 4.76 3.83
N PRO A 35 22.16 3.52 3.36
CA PRO A 35 20.78 3.05 3.39
C PRO A 35 20.18 3.07 4.79
N LYS A 36 20.99 2.78 5.82
CA LYS A 36 20.56 2.82 7.23
C LYS A 36 20.21 4.24 7.67
N ASP A 37 21.00 5.23 7.21
CA ASP A 37 20.73 6.63 7.55
C ASP A 37 19.45 7.14 6.89
N VAL A 38 19.19 6.73 5.64
CA VAL A 38 17.92 7.04 4.97
C VAL A 38 16.73 6.44 5.73
N LEU A 39 16.81 5.15 6.07
CA LEU A 39 15.75 4.46 6.79
C LEU A 39 15.55 5.06 8.20
N GLY A 40 16.63 5.39 8.91
CA GLY A 40 16.57 5.99 10.25
C GLY A 40 16.02 7.41 10.30
N LYS A 41 15.95 8.11 9.16
CA LYS A 41 15.39 9.46 9.05
C LYS A 41 13.91 9.47 8.67
N ILE A 42 13.32 8.34 8.27
CA ILE A 42 11.88 8.27 8.04
C ILE A 42 11.18 8.56 9.36
N ALA A 43 10.40 9.64 9.37
CA ALA A 43 9.65 10.03 10.56
C ALA A 43 8.64 8.94 10.93
N MET A 44 8.59 8.59 12.20
CA MET A 44 7.68 7.60 12.76
C MET A 44 6.83 8.27 13.82
N PRO A 45 5.54 7.88 13.98
CA PRO A 45 4.76 8.28 15.14
C PRO A 45 5.45 7.81 16.43
N ALA A 46 5.11 8.44 17.54
CA ALA A 46 5.62 7.99 18.83
C ALA A 46 5.20 6.53 19.07
N SER A 47 6.05 5.79 19.81
CA SER A 47 5.72 4.40 20.15
C SER A 47 4.45 4.37 20.99
N GLY A 48 3.45 3.63 20.50
CA GLY A 48 2.15 3.51 21.17
C GLY A 48 1.04 4.40 20.59
N ASP A 49 1.39 5.40 19.76
CA ASP A 49 0.36 6.25 19.14
C ASP A 49 -0.61 5.45 18.29
N VAL A 50 -1.88 5.83 18.37
CA VAL A 50 -2.98 5.28 17.58
C VAL A 50 -3.37 6.27 16.50
N ILE A 51 -3.36 5.81 15.27
CA ILE A 51 -3.90 6.53 14.13
C ILE A 51 -5.39 6.20 14.02
N ARG A 52 -6.22 7.24 14.09
CA ARG A 52 -7.65 7.20 13.79
C ARG A 52 -7.88 7.84 12.44
N ALA A 53 -8.57 7.16 11.56
CA ALA A 53 -8.85 7.73 10.25
C ALA A 53 -10.22 7.31 9.72
N THR A 54 -10.78 8.17 8.89
CA THR A 54 -11.89 7.85 8.02
C THR A 54 -11.42 7.93 6.58
N ALA A 55 -11.72 6.91 5.78
CA ALA A 55 -11.27 6.86 4.39
C ALA A 55 -12.36 6.34 3.45
N ASN A 56 -12.35 6.83 2.21
CA ASN A 56 -13.01 6.15 1.09
C ASN A 56 -12.04 5.12 0.52
N ILE A 57 -12.44 3.86 0.56
CA ILE A 57 -11.66 2.74 0.03
C ILE A 57 -12.38 2.17 -1.19
N THR A 58 -11.66 2.10 -2.31
CA THR A 58 -12.16 1.48 -3.54
C THR A 58 -11.26 0.31 -3.90
N LEU A 59 -11.83 -0.88 -3.98
CA LEU A 59 -11.18 -2.10 -4.48
C LEU A 59 -11.68 -2.38 -5.90
N ASN A 60 -10.75 -2.53 -6.84
CA ASN A 60 -11.02 -3.03 -8.18
C ASN A 60 -10.28 -4.36 -8.35
N SER A 61 -11.01 -5.42 -8.64
CA SER A 61 -10.49 -6.77 -8.85
C SER A 61 -11.18 -7.44 -10.03
N SER A 62 -10.81 -8.68 -10.34
CA SER A 62 -11.52 -9.52 -11.31
C SER A 62 -12.99 -9.79 -10.95
N GLU A 63 -13.32 -9.72 -9.65
CA GLU A 63 -14.68 -9.94 -9.13
C GLU A 63 -15.56 -8.67 -9.25
N GLY A 64 -14.97 -7.51 -9.59
CA GLY A 64 -15.68 -6.26 -9.74
C GLY A 64 -15.07 -5.08 -9.00
N ARG A 65 -15.85 -4.01 -8.89
CA ARG A 65 -15.50 -2.78 -8.19
C ARG A 65 -16.35 -2.61 -6.94
N TYR A 66 -15.69 -2.47 -5.81
CA TYR A 66 -16.33 -2.22 -4.51
C TYR A 66 -15.82 -0.90 -3.94
N SER A 67 -16.70 -0.04 -3.45
CA SER A 67 -16.32 1.21 -2.82
C SER A 67 -17.10 1.38 -1.52
N ARG A 68 -16.38 1.69 -0.44
CA ARG A 68 -16.93 1.87 0.91
C ARG A 68 -16.24 3.01 1.63
N LYS A 69 -16.99 3.71 2.48
CA LYS A 69 -16.43 4.57 3.52
C LYS A 69 -16.11 3.69 4.72
N MET A 70 -14.90 3.79 5.25
CA MET A 70 -14.39 2.96 6.34
C MET A 70 -13.87 3.82 7.47
N ALA A 71 -14.10 3.41 8.72
CA ALA A 71 -13.32 3.85 9.86
C ALA A 71 -12.11 2.92 10.03
N LEU A 72 -10.98 3.49 10.42
CA LEU A 72 -9.71 2.79 10.61
C LEU A 72 -9.10 3.19 11.94
N LEU A 73 -8.66 2.21 12.73
CA LEU A 73 -7.74 2.38 13.84
C LEU A 73 -6.49 1.57 13.55
N LEU A 74 -5.34 2.22 13.63
CA LEU A 74 -4.05 1.61 13.37
C LEU A 74 -3.11 1.88 14.53
N LYS A 75 -2.39 0.85 15.00
CA LYS A 75 -1.30 0.99 15.94
C LYS A 75 -0.17 0.06 15.49
N THR A 76 1.01 0.64 15.30
CA THR A 76 2.18 -0.14 14.90
C THR A 76 2.61 -1.12 16.00
N PRO A 77 3.16 -2.29 15.65
CA PRO A 77 3.48 -2.71 14.27
C PRO A 77 2.34 -3.40 13.52
N SER A 78 1.27 -3.89 14.18
CA SER A 78 0.35 -4.84 13.55
C SER A 78 -1.11 -4.78 14.01
N TYR A 79 -1.47 -3.78 14.81
CA TYR A 79 -2.84 -3.62 15.28
C TYR A 79 -3.67 -2.84 14.27
N LEU A 80 -4.70 -3.50 13.75
CA LEU A 80 -5.66 -2.95 12.79
C LEU A 80 -7.07 -3.21 13.30
N TYR A 81 -7.89 -2.18 13.36
CA TYR A 81 -9.34 -2.30 13.40
C TYR A 81 -9.94 -1.50 12.26
N THR A 82 -10.95 -2.04 11.61
CA THR A 82 -11.69 -1.33 10.57
C THR A 82 -13.14 -1.78 10.53
N GLU A 83 -14.01 -0.82 10.23
CA GLU A 83 -15.43 -1.06 10.02
C GLU A 83 -15.98 -0.20 8.88
N THR A 84 -17.04 -0.65 8.25
CA THR A 84 -17.75 0.15 7.26
C THR A 84 -18.56 1.26 7.95
N ILE A 85 -18.58 2.43 7.31
CA ILE A 85 -19.46 3.54 7.67
C ILE A 85 -20.55 3.63 6.61
N PRO A 86 -21.72 3.00 6.80
CA PRO A 86 -22.79 3.03 5.82
C PRO A 86 -23.48 4.39 5.79
N ILE A 87 -24.13 4.73 4.66
CA ILE A 87 -24.96 5.93 4.55
C ILE A 87 -26.24 5.76 5.39
N PHE A 88 -26.77 4.54 5.41
CA PHE A 88 -27.97 4.16 6.16
C PHE A 88 -27.78 2.78 6.80
N GLY A 89 -28.35 2.59 7.99
CA GLY A 89 -28.31 1.33 8.71
C GLY A 89 -27.01 1.08 9.48
N PRO A 90 -26.85 -0.08 10.09
CA PRO A 90 -25.64 -0.48 10.80
C PRO A 90 -24.49 -0.83 9.85
N ALA A 91 -23.27 -0.85 10.38
CA ALA A 91 -22.11 -1.36 9.67
C ALA A 91 -22.31 -2.83 9.25
N ASP A 92 -21.84 -3.19 8.06
CA ASP A 92 -21.99 -4.53 7.48
C ASP A 92 -20.68 -5.34 7.46
N PHE A 93 -19.59 -4.72 7.88
CA PHE A 93 -18.27 -5.35 7.93
C PHE A 93 -17.45 -4.78 9.10
N PHE A 94 -16.85 -5.68 9.88
CA PHE A 94 -15.91 -5.37 10.95
C PHE A 94 -14.72 -6.32 10.84
N LEU A 95 -13.51 -5.78 10.96
CA LEU A 95 -12.28 -6.55 11.00
C LEU A 95 -11.36 -6.01 12.08
N SER A 96 -10.78 -6.91 12.83
CA SER A 96 -9.73 -6.63 13.80
C SER A 96 -8.57 -7.60 13.57
N ALA A 97 -7.36 -7.10 13.63
CA ALA A 97 -6.15 -7.91 13.58
C ALA A 97 -5.12 -7.36 14.56
N ASN A 98 -4.35 -8.27 15.15
CA ASN A 98 -3.18 -7.97 15.96
C ASN A 98 -2.03 -8.90 15.54
N GLU A 99 -1.00 -9.09 16.38
CA GLU A 99 0.14 -9.96 16.07
C GLU A 99 -0.24 -11.44 15.94
N GLU A 100 -1.26 -11.89 16.62
CA GLU A 100 -1.61 -13.30 16.75
C GLU A 100 -2.92 -13.66 16.03
N SER A 101 -3.93 -12.81 16.13
CA SER A 101 -5.29 -13.13 15.74
C SER A 101 -5.87 -12.16 14.72
N LEU A 102 -6.72 -12.70 13.85
CA LEU A 102 -7.62 -12.01 12.94
C LEU A 102 -9.05 -12.36 13.32
N LYS A 103 -9.89 -11.36 13.50
CA LYS A 103 -11.33 -11.52 13.77
C LYS A 103 -12.12 -10.70 12.75
N VAL A 104 -13.16 -11.29 12.20
CA VAL A 104 -14.02 -10.63 11.22
C VAL A 104 -15.48 -10.93 11.55
N PHE A 105 -16.29 -9.88 11.60
CA PHE A 105 -17.74 -10.00 11.76
C PHE A 105 -18.46 -9.49 10.53
N LEU A 106 -19.31 -10.33 9.96
CA LEU A 106 -20.19 -10.03 8.82
C LEU A 106 -21.65 -10.09 9.30
N PRO A 107 -22.22 -8.96 9.74
CA PRO A 107 -23.60 -8.90 10.28
C PRO A 107 -24.64 -9.46 9.31
N GLY A 108 -24.51 -9.14 8.00
CA GLY A 108 -25.44 -9.62 6.97
C GLY A 108 -25.46 -11.14 6.80
N GLU A 109 -24.38 -11.83 7.19
CA GLU A 109 -24.28 -13.29 7.17
C GLU A 109 -24.52 -13.90 8.55
N GLY A 110 -24.54 -13.09 9.62
CA GLY A 110 -24.58 -13.57 11.01
C GLY A 110 -23.35 -14.41 11.39
N LYS A 111 -22.18 -14.15 10.78
CA LYS A 111 -20.97 -14.94 10.98
C LYS A 111 -19.86 -14.14 11.62
N PHE A 112 -19.22 -14.73 12.60
CA PHE A 112 -18.03 -14.22 13.26
C PHE A 112 -16.87 -15.19 13.05
N TYR A 113 -15.85 -14.72 12.32
CA TYR A 113 -14.66 -15.52 11.98
C TYR A 113 -13.53 -15.22 12.94
N VAL A 114 -12.77 -16.26 13.33
CA VAL A 114 -11.58 -16.15 14.17
C VAL A 114 -10.47 -17.02 13.56
N GLY A 115 -9.29 -16.48 13.41
CA GLY A 115 -8.12 -17.22 12.91
C GLY A 115 -6.81 -16.52 13.24
N LYS A 116 -5.71 -17.09 12.76
CA LYS A 116 -4.39 -16.48 12.89
C LYS A 116 -4.24 -15.22 12.01
N ALA A 117 -3.47 -14.26 12.47
CA ALA A 117 -3.17 -13.03 11.73
C ALA A 117 -2.18 -13.28 10.58
N THR A 118 -2.60 -14.05 9.59
CA THR A 118 -1.79 -14.39 8.42
C THR A 118 -2.26 -13.68 7.17
N LYS A 119 -1.35 -13.48 6.20
CA LYS A 119 -1.73 -12.94 4.88
C LYS A 119 -2.79 -13.78 4.17
N LYS A 120 -2.79 -15.12 4.39
CA LYS A 120 -3.78 -16.05 3.82
C LYS A 120 -5.17 -15.79 4.39
N ASN A 121 -5.27 -15.63 5.71
CA ASN A 121 -6.55 -15.37 6.37
C ASN A 121 -7.07 -13.95 6.07
N LEU A 122 -6.17 -12.95 6.02
CA LEU A 122 -6.55 -11.59 5.63
C LEU A 122 -7.08 -11.55 4.19
N PHE A 123 -6.48 -12.35 3.29
CA PHE A 123 -6.90 -12.46 1.89
C PHE A 123 -8.35 -12.95 1.73
N LEU A 124 -8.86 -13.78 2.62
CA LEU A 124 -10.26 -14.26 2.56
C LEU A 124 -11.26 -13.10 2.54
N PHE A 125 -10.95 -12.01 3.23
CA PHE A 125 -11.85 -10.87 3.44
C PHE A 125 -11.49 -9.64 2.62
N LEU A 126 -10.19 -9.34 2.47
CA LEU A 126 -9.73 -8.12 1.80
C LEU A 126 -9.21 -8.36 0.36
N LYS A 127 -9.11 -9.62 -0.06
CA LYS A 127 -8.61 -10.01 -1.40
C LYS A 127 -7.20 -9.48 -1.71
N VAL A 128 -6.38 -9.29 -0.66
CA VAL A 128 -5.00 -8.82 -0.77
C VAL A 128 -4.06 -9.76 -0.01
N LEU A 129 -2.97 -10.16 -0.66
CA LEU A 129 -1.99 -11.11 -0.11
C LEU A 129 -0.88 -10.37 0.66
N ILE A 130 -1.28 -9.47 1.56
CA ILE A 130 -0.41 -8.64 2.40
C ILE A 130 -0.58 -9.09 3.85
N SER A 131 0.49 -9.10 4.64
CA SER A 131 0.38 -9.41 6.08
C SER A 131 -0.33 -8.28 6.83
N PRO A 132 -1.01 -8.55 7.96
CA PRO A 132 -1.61 -7.50 8.77
C PRO A 132 -0.63 -6.40 9.17
N GLY A 133 0.60 -6.74 9.58
CA GLY A 133 1.63 -5.75 9.93
C GLY A 133 2.08 -4.90 8.74
N ASP A 134 2.29 -5.50 7.56
CA ASP A 134 2.59 -4.73 6.35
C ASP A 134 1.39 -3.84 5.97
N MET A 135 0.16 -4.31 6.15
CA MET A 135 -1.05 -3.52 5.89
C MET A 135 -1.12 -2.29 6.79
N VAL A 136 -0.89 -2.45 8.11
CA VAL A 136 -0.83 -1.33 9.06
C VAL A 136 0.20 -0.30 8.63
N SER A 137 1.41 -0.77 8.29
CA SER A 137 2.50 0.10 7.84
C SER A 137 2.14 0.85 6.57
N ILE A 138 1.58 0.16 5.56
CA ILE A 138 1.15 0.77 4.30
C ILE A 138 0.05 1.82 4.55
N LEU A 139 -0.96 1.49 5.35
CA LEU A 139 -2.04 2.42 5.67
C LEU A 139 -1.53 3.66 6.42
N ALA A 140 -0.54 3.51 7.28
CA ALA A 140 0.09 4.62 8.00
C ALA A 140 1.13 5.40 7.16
N GLY A 141 1.50 4.93 5.96
CA GLY A 141 2.57 5.53 5.16
C GLY A 141 3.96 5.28 5.73
N LEU A 142 4.13 4.22 6.50
CA LEU A 142 5.35 3.86 7.19
C LEU A 142 6.08 2.71 6.47
N PRO A 143 7.39 2.56 6.67
CA PRO A 143 8.08 1.39 6.17
C PRO A 143 7.55 0.14 6.89
N PRO A 144 7.21 -0.94 6.16
CA PRO A 144 6.90 -2.22 6.77
C PRO A 144 8.09 -2.72 7.59
N GLN A 145 7.84 -3.63 8.52
CA GLN A 145 8.89 -4.20 9.35
C GLN A 145 10.10 -4.62 8.50
N ILE A 146 11.29 -4.11 8.84
CA ILE A 146 12.49 -4.31 8.05
C ILE A 146 12.84 -5.81 8.08
N MET A 147 12.88 -6.42 6.90
CA MET A 147 13.38 -7.78 6.75
C MET A 147 14.89 -7.78 7.01
N GLU A 148 15.39 -8.79 7.69
CA GLU A 148 16.84 -9.04 7.72
C GLU A 148 17.31 -9.33 6.30
N GLY A 149 18.36 -8.62 5.85
CA GLY A 149 18.86 -8.78 4.49
C GLY A 149 19.95 -7.80 4.10
N ASN A 150 20.41 -7.94 2.86
CA ASN A 150 21.39 -7.04 2.28
C ASN A 150 20.73 -5.75 1.82
N LEU A 151 21.28 -4.63 2.26
CA LEU A 151 20.85 -3.29 1.91
C LEU A 151 21.65 -2.77 0.72
N SER A 152 20.97 -2.10 -0.21
CA SER A 152 21.59 -1.35 -1.31
C SER A 152 20.83 -0.05 -1.51
N GLU A 153 21.56 1.02 -1.82
CA GLU A 153 21.00 2.34 -2.08
C GLU A 153 21.16 2.75 -3.54
N TYR A 154 20.22 3.57 -3.99
CA TYR A 154 20.21 4.14 -5.33
C TYR A 154 19.60 5.54 -5.29
N VAL A 155 19.91 6.36 -6.28
CA VAL A 155 19.11 7.53 -6.65
C VAL A 155 18.30 7.17 -7.87
N GLU A 156 16.98 7.32 -7.79
CA GLU A 156 16.08 7.12 -8.91
C GLU A 156 15.29 8.42 -9.15
N GLY A 157 15.67 9.16 -10.16
CA GLY A 157 15.17 10.50 -10.38
C GLY A 157 15.59 11.45 -9.24
N ARG A 158 14.63 11.93 -8.46
CA ARG A 158 14.84 12.79 -7.29
C ARG A 158 14.65 12.04 -5.96
N LEU A 159 14.44 10.74 -5.98
CA LEU A 159 14.14 9.95 -4.79
C LEU A 159 15.35 9.10 -4.39
N TYR A 160 15.52 8.89 -3.11
CA TYR A 160 16.35 7.82 -2.58
C TYR A 160 15.59 6.50 -2.72
N ARG A 161 16.24 5.47 -3.25
CA ARG A 161 15.70 4.11 -3.25
C ARG A 161 16.60 3.22 -2.40
N VAL A 162 16.00 2.56 -1.42
CA VAL A 162 16.64 1.54 -0.60
C VAL A 162 16.05 0.19 -0.98
N ASP A 163 16.89 -0.72 -1.46
CA ASP A 163 16.54 -2.11 -1.72
C ASP A 163 17.00 -2.99 -0.55
N ILE A 164 16.10 -3.82 -0.02
CA ILE A 164 16.36 -4.82 1.01
C ILE A 164 16.16 -6.18 0.38
N ARG A 165 17.20 -7.03 0.37
CA ARG A 165 17.15 -8.36 -0.24
C ARG A 165 17.36 -9.44 0.80
N SER A 166 16.44 -10.41 0.86
CA SER A 166 16.51 -11.59 1.71
C SER A 166 16.11 -12.82 0.88
N GLY A 167 17.09 -13.61 0.46
CA GLY A 167 16.87 -14.72 -0.46
C GLY A 167 16.24 -14.27 -1.79
N LYS A 168 15.07 -14.83 -2.12
CA LYS A 168 14.31 -14.47 -3.33
C LYS A 168 13.44 -13.22 -3.17
N ARG A 169 13.24 -12.74 -1.94
CA ARG A 169 12.44 -11.56 -1.65
C ARG A 169 13.26 -10.29 -1.78
N LYS A 170 12.66 -9.30 -2.40
CA LYS A 170 13.20 -7.93 -2.49
C LYS A 170 12.10 -6.95 -2.11
N ARG A 171 12.40 -6.07 -1.17
CA ARG A 171 11.57 -4.90 -0.84
C ARG A 171 12.33 -3.65 -1.21
N SER A 172 11.69 -2.78 -1.98
CA SER A 172 12.25 -1.50 -2.39
C SER A 172 11.41 -0.38 -1.78
N LEU A 173 12.08 0.60 -1.18
CA LEU A 173 11.49 1.76 -0.55
C LEU A 173 11.98 3.01 -1.28
N TRP A 174 11.08 3.89 -1.72
CA TRP A 174 11.43 5.19 -2.30
C TRP A 174 11.09 6.28 -1.31
N VAL A 175 12.09 7.08 -0.98
CA VAL A 175 12.06 8.10 0.06
C VAL A 175 12.35 9.46 -0.56
N ASN A 176 11.54 10.46 -0.23
CA ASN A 176 11.79 11.83 -0.64
C ASN A 176 12.97 12.40 0.17
N PRO A 177 14.01 12.97 -0.47
CA PRO A 177 15.19 13.49 0.23
C PRO A 177 14.91 14.76 1.05
N ASP A 178 13.85 15.51 0.74
CA ASP A 178 13.59 16.80 1.36
C ASP A 178 12.95 16.67 2.76
N ASP A 179 12.09 15.65 2.94
CA ASP A 179 11.32 15.44 4.17
C ASP A 179 11.35 13.98 4.66
N TYR A 180 12.11 13.12 4.01
CA TYR A 180 12.27 11.69 4.32
C TYR A 180 10.96 10.89 4.40
N ARG A 181 9.86 11.42 3.82
CA ARG A 181 8.62 10.63 3.72
C ARG A 181 8.78 9.50 2.71
N LEU A 182 8.11 8.41 3.00
CA LEU A 182 7.98 7.31 2.07
C LEU A 182 7.03 7.71 0.93
N THR A 183 7.44 7.49 -0.32
CA THR A 183 6.63 7.81 -1.51
C THR A 183 6.13 6.57 -2.22
N LYS A 184 6.87 5.46 -2.09
CA LYS A 184 6.52 4.19 -2.71
C LYS A 184 7.17 3.02 -1.99
N ILE A 185 6.46 1.90 -1.95
CA ILE A 185 6.97 0.58 -1.55
C ILE A 185 6.70 -0.38 -2.71
N GLU A 186 7.63 -1.30 -2.95
CA GLU A 186 7.42 -2.43 -3.85
C GLU A 186 7.99 -3.69 -3.21
N GLU A 187 7.21 -4.77 -3.18
CA GLU A 187 7.66 -6.07 -2.76
C GLU A 187 7.61 -7.05 -3.92
N ILE A 188 8.73 -7.72 -4.14
CA ILE A 188 8.92 -8.75 -5.16
C ILE A 188 9.34 -10.03 -4.45
N ASP A 189 8.74 -11.16 -4.81
CA ASP A 189 9.15 -12.49 -4.37
C ASP A 189 9.30 -13.40 -5.59
N ASP A 190 10.45 -14.06 -5.70
CA ASP A 190 10.83 -14.93 -6.82
C ASP A 190 10.58 -14.28 -8.21
N GLY A 191 10.91 -12.99 -8.34
CA GLY A 191 10.75 -12.20 -9.57
C GLY A 191 9.33 -11.70 -9.85
N ARG A 192 8.34 -12.01 -9.01
CA ARG A 192 6.95 -11.58 -9.15
C ARG A 192 6.64 -10.44 -8.20
N ILE A 193 5.96 -9.41 -8.69
CA ILE A 193 5.45 -8.34 -7.85
C ILE A 193 4.35 -8.91 -6.97
N ILE A 194 4.53 -8.81 -5.64
CA ILE A 194 3.50 -9.16 -4.65
C ILE A 194 2.56 -7.99 -4.48
N TYR A 195 3.12 -6.80 -4.20
CA TYR A 195 2.37 -5.56 -4.19
C TYR A 195 3.28 -4.36 -4.46
N ARG A 196 2.64 -3.26 -4.84
CA ARG A 196 3.22 -1.92 -4.91
C ARG A 196 2.27 -0.95 -4.22
N ALA A 197 2.76 -0.19 -3.25
CA ALA A 197 2.02 0.88 -2.60
C ALA A 197 2.65 2.23 -2.97
N THR A 198 1.82 3.20 -3.37
CA THR A 198 2.24 4.57 -3.70
C THR A 198 1.52 5.55 -2.78
N PHE A 199 2.26 6.46 -2.16
CA PHE A 199 1.78 7.44 -1.22
C PHE A 199 1.72 8.83 -1.86
N ARG A 200 0.57 9.50 -1.74
CA ARG A 200 0.32 10.80 -2.37
C ARG A 200 -0.39 11.75 -1.41
N ASP A 201 -0.45 13.02 -1.80
CA ASP A 201 -1.23 14.05 -1.12
C ASP A 201 -0.89 14.14 0.37
N PRO A 202 0.38 14.40 0.76
CA PRO A 202 0.82 14.32 2.15
C PRO A 202 0.03 15.29 3.06
N ILE A 203 -0.34 14.79 4.23
CA ILE A 203 -0.94 15.53 5.35
C ILE A 203 0.13 15.63 6.43
N VAL A 204 0.41 16.83 6.92
CA VAL A 204 1.41 17.02 7.99
C VAL A 204 0.70 17.17 9.32
N ILE A 205 1.02 16.29 10.28
CA ILE A 205 0.51 16.31 11.65
C ILE A 205 1.73 16.28 12.57
N ASP A 206 1.85 17.27 13.44
CA ASP A 206 2.97 17.44 14.39
C ASP A 206 4.36 17.36 13.72
N GLY A 207 4.45 17.86 12.48
CA GLY A 207 5.68 17.84 11.69
C GLY A 207 5.97 16.53 10.96
N ILE A 208 5.15 15.50 11.14
CA ILE A 208 5.27 14.19 10.48
C ILE A 208 4.37 14.15 9.24
N PRO A 209 4.90 13.83 8.04
CA PRO A 209 4.11 13.69 6.84
C PRO A 209 3.46 12.30 6.75
N TYR A 210 2.13 12.25 6.76
CA TYR A 210 1.31 11.06 6.51
C TYR A 210 0.67 11.11 5.13
N PRO A 211 0.32 9.97 4.52
CA PRO A 211 -0.34 9.98 3.21
C PRO A 211 -1.80 10.44 3.33
N GLY A 212 -2.23 11.38 2.48
CA GLY A 212 -3.65 11.66 2.27
C GLY A 212 -4.30 10.68 1.30
N ARG A 213 -3.45 9.98 0.52
CA ARG A 213 -3.89 8.95 -0.42
C ARG A 213 -2.87 7.81 -0.50
N VAL A 214 -3.40 6.58 -0.52
CA VAL A 214 -2.60 5.36 -0.75
C VAL A 214 -3.20 4.59 -1.93
N ASP A 215 -2.38 4.30 -2.93
CA ASP A 215 -2.72 3.45 -4.06
C ASP A 215 -1.94 2.15 -3.94
N ILE A 216 -2.62 0.99 -3.85
CA ILE A 216 -2.00 -0.33 -3.74
C ILE A 216 -2.33 -1.13 -4.99
N GLU A 217 -1.31 -1.55 -5.72
CA GLU A 217 -1.40 -2.52 -6.80
C GLU A 217 -0.98 -3.89 -6.26
N VAL A 218 -1.87 -4.87 -6.33
CA VAL A 218 -1.59 -6.26 -5.95
C VAL A 218 -1.23 -7.03 -7.22
N GLY A 219 -0.12 -7.79 -7.15
CA GLY A 219 0.39 -8.56 -8.27
C GLY A 219 -0.37 -9.87 -8.52
N GLU A 220 0.16 -10.68 -9.42
CA GLU A 220 -0.40 -12.00 -9.73
C GLU A 220 -0.30 -12.99 -8.56
N PRO A 221 -1.22 -13.97 -8.46
CA PRO A 221 -2.31 -14.25 -9.40
C PRO A 221 -3.54 -13.36 -9.22
N GLU A 222 -3.67 -12.69 -8.10
CA GLU A 222 -4.85 -11.96 -7.64
C GLU A 222 -4.73 -10.46 -7.98
N ARG A 223 -4.69 -10.12 -9.27
CA ARG A 223 -4.58 -8.72 -9.68
C ARG A 223 -5.70 -7.87 -9.11
N ALA A 224 -5.35 -6.91 -8.26
CA ALA A 224 -6.28 -5.97 -7.69
C ALA A 224 -5.64 -4.58 -7.55
N ASN A 225 -6.46 -3.54 -7.55
CA ASN A 225 -6.06 -2.19 -7.25
C ASN A 225 -6.92 -1.66 -6.12
N ILE A 226 -6.29 -1.19 -5.05
CA ILE A 226 -6.96 -0.56 -3.93
C ILE A 226 -6.57 0.91 -3.91
N ASN A 227 -7.57 1.77 -3.91
CA ASN A 227 -7.40 3.20 -3.74
C ASN A 227 -8.00 3.62 -2.41
N ILE A 228 -7.20 4.23 -1.58
CA ILE A 228 -7.57 4.72 -0.26
C ILE A 228 -7.39 6.22 -0.26
N ARG A 229 -8.46 6.97 0.02
CA ARG A 229 -8.41 8.42 0.18
C ARG A 229 -8.90 8.76 1.58
N TYR A 230 -8.02 9.29 2.40
CA TYR A 230 -8.37 9.75 3.73
C TYR A 230 -9.26 10.98 3.66
N ILE A 231 -10.31 10.99 4.48
CA ILE A 231 -11.24 12.12 4.68
C ILE A 231 -10.84 12.84 5.95
N ASP A 232 -10.49 12.04 6.96
CA ASP A 232 -10.07 12.47 8.26
C ASP A 232 -8.93 11.61 8.75
N PHE A 233 -7.96 12.19 9.46
CA PHE A 233 -6.76 11.50 9.90
C PHE A 233 -6.24 12.19 11.18
N GLU A 234 -6.29 11.49 12.30
CA GLU A 234 -5.89 11.98 13.60
C GLU A 234 -4.89 11.02 14.25
N ILE A 235 -4.02 11.55 15.10
CA ILE A 235 -3.11 10.77 15.93
C ILE A 235 -3.43 11.09 17.38
N SER A 236 -3.64 10.04 18.14
CA SER A 236 -3.88 10.13 19.57
C SER A 236 -2.81 9.36 20.34
N PRO A 237 -2.47 9.82 21.56
CA PRO A 237 -1.63 9.04 22.45
C PRO A 237 -2.20 7.63 22.68
N ASP A 238 -1.34 6.74 23.16
CA ASP A 238 -1.65 5.34 23.42
C ASP A 238 -3.02 5.17 24.09
N GLU A 239 -3.92 4.50 23.38
CA GLU A 239 -5.19 4.06 23.93
C GLU A 239 -5.12 2.56 24.24
N ASP A 240 -5.96 2.14 25.16
CA ASP A 240 -6.09 0.74 25.53
C ASP A 240 -6.30 -0.13 24.29
N THR A 241 -5.52 -1.19 24.16
CA THR A 241 -5.59 -2.15 23.04
C THR A 241 -6.96 -2.86 22.95
N VAL A 242 -7.82 -2.71 23.93
CA VAL A 242 -9.23 -3.19 23.91
C VAL A 242 -10.00 -2.68 22.70
N ALA A 243 -9.70 -1.47 22.22
CA ALA A 243 -10.33 -0.92 21.01
C ALA A 243 -10.04 -1.76 19.73
N PHE A 244 -8.98 -2.58 19.75
CA PHE A 244 -8.61 -3.47 18.64
C PHE A 244 -9.12 -4.90 18.84
N ASP A 245 -9.84 -5.21 19.92
CA ASP A 245 -10.33 -6.57 20.22
C ASP A 245 -11.82 -6.70 19.88
N LEU A 246 -12.09 -7.07 18.62
CA LEU A 246 -13.45 -7.34 18.16
C LEU A 246 -14.04 -8.54 18.90
N GLN A 247 -15.19 -8.36 19.55
CA GLN A 247 -15.90 -9.40 20.30
C GLN A 247 -17.04 -9.97 19.47
N ALA A 248 -17.27 -11.30 19.62
CA ALA A 248 -18.42 -11.94 19.01
C ALA A 248 -19.72 -11.40 19.64
N PRO A 249 -20.70 -10.97 18.84
CA PRO A 249 -22.00 -10.61 19.37
C PRO A 249 -22.67 -11.80 20.10
N SER A 250 -23.50 -11.49 21.09
CA SER A 250 -24.23 -12.49 21.87
C SER A 250 -25.02 -13.42 20.94
N GLY A 251 -24.89 -14.72 21.16
CA GLY A 251 -25.59 -15.75 20.39
C GLY A 251 -24.95 -16.15 19.06
N ILE A 252 -23.82 -15.51 18.66
CA ILE A 252 -23.08 -15.91 17.46
C ILE A 252 -21.93 -16.86 17.84
N VAL A 253 -21.92 -18.05 17.23
CA VAL A 253 -20.85 -19.04 17.43
C VAL A 253 -19.70 -18.70 16.45
N PRO A 254 -18.46 -18.56 16.94
CA PRO A 254 -17.32 -18.30 16.07
C PRO A 254 -17.04 -19.40 15.06
N VAL A 255 -16.69 -19.01 13.84
CA VAL A 255 -16.19 -19.87 12.77
C VAL A 255 -14.67 -19.76 12.75
N PHE A 256 -13.97 -20.85 13.01
CA PHE A 256 -12.51 -20.87 12.99
C PHE A 256 -11.98 -21.05 11.57
N ILE A 257 -11.01 -20.22 11.20
CA ILE A 257 -10.31 -20.25 9.92
C ILE A 257 -8.80 -20.40 10.17
N ASP A 258 -8.17 -21.40 9.55
CA ASP A 258 -6.71 -21.67 9.64
C ASP A 258 -6.10 -21.99 8.26
#